data_e736289b1a460fc97579c9aa14ec5001
#
_entry.id   e736289b1a460fc97579c9aa14ec5001
#
_cell.length_a   1.000
_cell.length_b   1.000
_cell.length_c   1.000
_cell.angle_alpha   90.00
_cell.angle_beta   90.00
_cell.angle_gamma   90.00
#
_symmetry.space_group_name_H-M   'P 1'
#
loop_
_entity.id
_entity.type
_entity.pdbx_description
1 polymer ?
#
loop_
_entity_poly.entity_id
_entity_poly.type
_entity_poly.pdbx_seq_one_letter_code
_entity_poly.pdbx_strand_id
1 'polypeptide(L)'
;MTEREEICRKAESFFNDLWTRGDPWELETSNWEHERYSRLIAMLDRPRYGRVLEIGCGAGTFTRHLAGLADKVLALDVSSEAIARARTAQSDLKQVEFRVGNIMDYNLREEEPWDLIVLSETVYFLGWLYSFFDVSWLAAEMFDATRPDGQLLLANTQFETGEPLLRPCIIRTYRDLFLNVGYELNTERILPGVKHGVSLEVLMSLFRKGAATPEATS
;
A
#
# COMPACT_ATOMS: atom_id res chain seq x y z
N MET A 1 7.90 4.90 27.72
CA MET A 1 7.25 4.44 26.47
C MET A 1 6.25 5.51 26.09
N THR A 2 6.39 6.07 24.92
CA THR A 2 5.46 7.06 24.37
C THR A 2 4.18 6.38 23.90
N GLU A 3 3.08 7.14 23.77
CA GLU A 3 1.82 6.63 23.20
C GLU A 3 2.03 6.02 21.80
N ARG A 4 2.87 6.65 20.98
CA ARG A 4 3.23 6.17 19.65
C ARG A 4 3.94 4.81 19.68
N GLU A 5 4.92 4.63 20.57
CA GLU A 5 5.61 3.33 20.74
C GLU A 5 4.64 2.22 21.17
N GLU A 6 3.62 2.56 21.97
CA GLU A 6 2.59 1.60 22.36
C GLU A 6 1.70 1.20 21.18
N ILE A 7 1.30 2.15 20.33
CA ILE A 7 0.51 1.88 19.10
C ILE A 7 1.32 1.01 18.14
N CYS A 8 2.59 1.35 17.90
CA CYS A 8 3.46 0.56 17.03
C CYS A 8 3.59 -0.89 17.50
N ARG A 9 3.80 -1.10 18.79
CA ARG A 9 3.88 -2.44 19.37
C ARG A 9 2.55 -3.22 19.28
N LYS A 10 1.41 -2.53 19.45
CA LYS A 10 0.09 -3.15 19.29
C LYS A 10 -0.14 -3.58 17.83
N ALA A 11 0.25 -2.73 16.87
CA ALA A 11 0.17 -3.07 15.46
C ALA A 11 1.01 -4.30 15.13
N GLU A 12 2.29 -4.31 15.54
CA GLU A 12 3.19 -5.44 15.33
C GLU A 12 2.63 -6.73 15.93
N SER A 13 2.20 -6.71 17.21
CA SER A 13 1.64 -7.88 17.87
C SER A 13 0.39 -8.39 17.16
N PHE A 14 -0.52 -7.49 16.79
CA PHE A 14 -1.78 -7.86 16.12
C PHE A 14 -1.53 -8.57 14.79
N PHE A 15 -0.68 -8.00 13.92
CA PHE A 15 -0.41 -8.59 12.63
C PHE A 15 0.47 -9.84 12.72
N ASN A 16 1.42 -9.92 13.66
CA ASN A 16 2.17 -11.15 13.92
C ASN A 16 1.25 -12.28 14.34
N ASP A 17 0.30 -12.03 15.26
CA ASP A 17 -0.68 -13.03 15.70
C ASP A 17 -1.56 -13.55 14.55
N LEU A 18 -1.90 -12.69 13.59
CA LEU A 18 -2.63 -13.10 12.39
C LEU A 18 -1.78 -14.01 11.50
N TRP A 19 -0.55 -13.62 11.21
CA TRP A 19 0.34 -14.33 10.30
C TRP A 19 0.88 -15.65 10.87
N THR A 20 0.98 -15.81 12.19
CA THR A 20 1.34 -17.10 12.82
C THR A 20 0.31 -18.20 12.53
N ARG A 21 -0.95 -17.84 12.26
CA ARG A 21 -2.04 -18.80 11.97
C ARG A 21 -2.10 -19.22 10.50
N GLY A 22 -1.26 -18.70 9.64
CA GLY A 22 -1.23 -19.00 8.20
C GLY A 22 -1.32 -17.73 7.35
N ASP A 23 -1.91 -17.83 6.16
CA ASP A 23 -2.30 -16.70 5.32
C ASP A 23 -3.71 -16.25 5.74
N PRO A 24 -3.84 -15.17 6.52
CA PRO A 24 -5.12 -14.80 7.14
C PRO A 24 -6.16 -14.30 6.13
N TRP A 25 -5.73 -13.94 4.95
CA TRP A 25 -6.58 -13.41 3.90
C TRP A 25 -6.58 -14.24 2.61
N GLU A 26 -5.94 -15.43 2.63
CA GLU A 26 -5.84 -16.31 1.46
C GLU A 26 -5.23 -15.61 0.24
N LEU A 27 -4.24 -14.75 0.49
CA LEU A 27 -3.61 -13.93 -0.56
C LEU A 27 -2.91 -14.77 -1.63
N GLU A 28 -2.43 -15.97 -1.25
CA GLU A 28 -1.72 -16.88 -2.14
C GLU A 28 -2.66 -17.81 -2.93
N THR A 29 -3.82 -18.14 -2.37
CA THR A 29 -4.66 -19.22 -2.89
C THR A 29 -6.00 -18.76 -3.47
N SER A 30 -6.46 -17.57 -3.11
CA SER A 30 -7.75 -17.06 -3.58
C SER A 30 -7.68 -16.58 -5.03
N ASN A 31 -8.52 -17.15 -5.91
CA ASN A 31 -8.67 -16.67 -7.29
C ASN A 31 -9.10 -15.18 -7.34
N TRP A 32 -9.89 -14.74 -6.35
CA TRP A 32 -10.29 -13.35 -6.22
C TRP A 32 -9.08 -12.42 -6.01
N GLU A 33 -8.16 -12.80 -5.13
CA GLU A 33 -6.95 -12.02 -4.88
C GLU A 33 -6.05 -11.96 -6.12
N HIS A 34 -5.90 -13.08 -6.84
CA HIS A 34 -5.15 -13.10 -8.10
C HIS A 34 -5.78 -12.22 -9.18
N GLU A 35 -7.11 -12.20 -9.29
CA GLU A 35 -7.81 -11.29 -10.20
C GLU A 35 -7.57 -9.84 -9.79
N ARG A 36 -7.72 -9.51 -8.50
CA ARG A 36 -7.47 -8.18 -7.95
C ARG A 36 -6.05 -7.68 -8.27
N TYR A 37 -5.04 -8.51 -8.04
CA TYR A 37 -3.66 -8.17 -8.39
C TYR A 37 -3.48 -7.91 -9.89
N SER A 38 -4.05 -8.75 -10.73
CA SER A 38 -4.00 -8.56 -12.18
C SER A 38 -4.65 -7.24 -12.61
N ARG A 39 -5.77 -6.86 -11.98
CA ARG A 39 -6.46 -5.60 -12.26
C ARG A 39 -5.65 -4.39 -11.78
N LEU A 40 -4.99 -4.49 -10.61
CA LEU A 40 -4.12 -3.43 -10.09
C LEU A 40 -2.91 -3.19 -11.02
N ILE A 41 -2.27 -4.27 -11.47
CA ILE A 41 -1.15 -4.18 -12.43
C ILE A 41 -1.62 -3.55 -13.75
N ALA A 42 -2.81 -3.93 -14.23
CA ALA A 42 -3.36 -3.38 -15.48
C ALA A 42 -3.77 -1.88 -15.39
N MET A 43 -3.82 -1.30 -14.20
CA MET A 43 -4.01 0.15 -14.02
C MET A 43 -2.72 0.94 -14.18
N LEU A 44 -1.57 0.32 -13.96
CA LEU A 44 -0.27 0.96 -14.10
C LEU A 44 -0.02 1.29 -15.58
N ASP A 45 0.33 2.53 -15.88
CA ASP A 45 0.43 3.06 -17.24
C ASP A 45 1.87 3.13 -17.77
N ARG A 46 2.83 2.61 -16.99
CA ARG A 46 4.24 2.53 -17.40
C ARG A 46 4.68 1.09 -17.57
N PRO A 47 5.48 0.79 -18.58
CA PRO A 47 5.98 -0.56 -18.80
C PRO A 47 7.01 -0.98 -17.73
N ARG A 48 7.66 0.00 -17.08
CA ARG A 48 8.70 -0.24 -16.06
C ARG A 48 8.86 0.93 -15.10
N TYR A 49 9.23 0.60 -13.86
CA TYR A 49 9.52 1.53 -12.77
C TYR A 49 10.94 1.29 -12.26
N GLY A 50 11.71 2.34 -12.00
CA GLY A 50 13.05 2.23 -11.41
C GLY A 50 12.97 1.76 -9.96
N ARG A 51 12.21 2.49 -9.12
CA ARG A 51 12.06 2.21 -7.68
C ARG A 51 10.59 2.15 -7.28
N VAL A 52 10.22 1.07 -6.63
CA VAL A 52 8.86 0.84 -6.11
C VAL A 52 8.92 0.65 -4.60
N LEU A 53 8.04 1.32 -3.87
CA LEU A 53 7.76 1.08 -2.46
C LEU A 53 6.40 0.42 -2.32
N GLU A 54 6.34 -0.75 -1.71
CA GLU A 54 5.09 -1.39 -1.31
C GLU A 54 4.96 -1.36 0.21
N ILE A 55 3.84 -0.84 0.70
CA ILE A 55 3.54 -0.69 2.14
C ILE A 55 2.44 -1.68 2.52
N GLY A 56 2.73 -2.55 3.50
CA GLY A 56 1.84 -3.64 3.89
C GLY A 56 1.91 -4.81 2.91
N CYS A 57 3.13 -5.29 2.60
CA CYS A 57 3.35 -6.31 1.57
C CYS A 57 2.89 -7.73 1.98
N GLY A 58 2.62 -7.98 3.26
CA GLY A 58 2.29 -9.31 3.77
C GLY A 58 3.36 -10.34 3.41
N ALA A 59 2.95 -11.49 2.90
CA ALA A 59 3.86 -12.56 2.43
C ALA A 59 4.43 -12.32 1.00
N GLY A 60 4.27 -11.11 0.45
CA GLY A 60 4.91 -10.72 -0.81
C GLY A 60 4.21 -11.23 -2.07
N THR A 61 2.94 -11.65 -1.98
CA THR A 61 2.21 -12.18 -3.14
C THR A 61 2.03 -11.10 -4.21
N PHE A 62 1.60 -9.89 -3.83
CA PHE A 62 1.50 -8.77 -4.77
C PHE A 62 2.88 -8.21 -5.15
N THR A 63 3.84 -8.24 -4.23
CA THR A 63 5.24 -7.86 -4.49
C THR A 63 5.81 -8.58 -5.71
N ARG A 64 5.49 -9.87 -5.90
CA ARG A 64 5.93 -10.65 -7.07
C ARG A 64 5.48 -10.03 -8.38
N HIS A 65 4.27 -9.53 -8.45
CA HIS A 65 3.76 -8.86 -9.64
C HIS A 65 4.47 -7.52 -9.87
N LEU A 66 4.69 -6.74 -8.81
CA LEU A 66 5.43 -5.48 -8.88
C LEU A 66 6.88 -5.69 -9.33
N ALA A 67 7.54 -6.74 -8.83
CA ALA A 67 8.90 -7.09 -9.20
C ALA A 67 9.08 -7.37 -10.70
N GLY A 68 8.03 -7.84 -11.38
CA GLY A 68 8.02 -7.99 -12.85
C GLY A 68 8.12 -6.68 -13.62
N LEU A 69 7.78 -5.56 -12.98
CA LEU A 69 7.72 -4.23 -13.58
C LEU A 69 8.74 -3.25 -12.99
N ALA A 70 9.57 -3.67 -12.03
CA ALA A 70 10.46 -2.78 -11.29
C ALA A 70 11.93 -3.21 -11.38
N ASP A 71 12.84 -2.23 -11.33
CA ASP A 71 14.28 -2.49 -11.18
C ASP A 71 14.63 -2.79 -9.73
N LYS A 72 13.97 -2.10 -8.77
CA LYS A 72 14.10 -2.31 -7.33
C LYS A 72 12.74 -2.18 -6.65
N VAL A 73 12.45 -3.07 -5.72
CA VAL A 73 11.28 -3.00 -4.87
C VAL A 73 11.72 -3.03 -3.40
N LEU A 74 11.29 -2.05 -2.63
CA LEU A 74 11.28 -2.12 -1.18
C LEU A 74 9.88 -2.50 -0.74
N ALA A 75 9.73 -3.65 -0.10
CA ALA A 75 8.47 -4.17 0.40
C ALA A 75 8.48 -4.16 1.93
N LEU A 76 7.66 -3.29 2.53
CA LEU A 76 7.56 -3.10 3.97
C LEU A 76 6.33 -3.80 4.53
N ASP A 77 6.50 -4.43 5.68
CA ASP A 77 5.38 -4.85 6.53
C ASP A 77 5.77 -4.71 8.01
N VAL A 78 4.80 -4.37 8.84
CA VAL A 78 5.00 -4.26 10.29
C VAL A 78 5.20 -5.63 10.93
N SER A 79 4.68 -6.70 10.31
CA SER A 79 4.76 -8.07 10.80
C SER A 79 6.09 -8.74 10.42
N SER A 80 6.87 -9.11 11.41
CA SER A 80 8.07 -9.94 11.23
C SER A 80 7.75 -11.33 10.69
N GLU A 81 6.60 -11.89 11.05
CA GLU A 81 6.11 -13.19 10.58
C GLU A 81 5.76 -13.14 9.09
N ALA A 82 5.06 -12.07 8.65
CA ALA A 82 4.78 -11.84 7.24
C ALA A 82 6.07 -11.75 6.42
N ILE A 83 7.03 -10.95 6.88
CA ILE A 83 8.32 -10.76 6.19
C ILE A 83 9.14 -12.05 6.14
N ALA A 84 9.15 -12.86 7.21
CA ALA A 84 9.82 -14.15 7.20
C ALA A 84 9.24 -15.08 6.12
N ARG A 85 7.91 -15.12 5.98
CA ARG A 85 7.22 -15.86 4.91
C ARG A 85 7.56 -15.29 3.54
N ALA A 86 7.49 -13.97 3.38
CA ALA A 86 7.80 -13.29 2.11
C ALA A 86 9.23 -13.62 1.64
N ARG A 87 10.23 -13.53 2.51
CA ARG A 87 11.62 -13.87 2.18
C ARG A 87 11.80 -15.32 1.75
N THR A 88 11.03 -16.23 2.34
CA THR A 88 11.05 -17.65 1.97
C THR A 88 10.35 -17.90 0.64
N ALA A 89 9.10 -17.44 0.50
CA ALA A 89 8.27 -17.68 -0.67
C ALA A 89 8.77 -16.96 -1.94
N GLN A 90 9.45 -15.81 -1.77
CA GLN A 90 9.90 -14.94 -2.85
C GLN A 90 11.44 -14.88 -2.94
N SER A 91 12.15 -15.93 -2.50
CA SER A 91 13.62 -15.98 -2.43
C SER A 91 14.34 -15.85 -3.78
N ASP A 92 13.63 -16.07 -4.89
CA ASP A 92 14.09 -15.90 -6.26
C ASP A 92 14.13 -14.42 -6.73
N LEU A 93 13.40 -13.52 -6.08
CA LEU A 93 13.28 -12.11 -6.47
C LEU A 93 14.47 -11.29 -5.94
N LYS A 94 15.57 -11.26 -6.69
CA LYS A 94 16.83 -10.61 -6.25
C LYS A 94 16.76 -9.08 -6.20
N GLN A 95 15.83 -8.46 -6.95
CA GLN A 95 15.58 -7.02 -6.97
C GLN A 95 14.65 -6.54 -5.85
N VAL A 96 14.14 -7.46 -5.01
CA VAL A 96 13.21 -7.13 -3.92
C VAL A 96 13.94 -7.18 -2.58
N GLU A 97 13.80 -6.11 -1.81
CA GLU A 97 14.15 -6.06 -0.40
C GLU A 97 12.89 -6.15 0.45
N PHE A 98 12.77 -7.22 1.24
CA PHE A 98 11.71 -7.37 2.24
C PHE A 98 12.20 -6.86 3.59
N ARG A 99 11.55 -5.85 4.16
CA ARG A 99 11.96 -5.19 5.40
C ARG A 99 10.83 -5.15 6.41
N VAL A 100 11.11 -5.59 7.63
CA VAL A 100 10.20 -5.34 8.78
C VAL A 100 10.28 -3.86 9.11
N GLY A 101 9.15 -3.20 9.15
CA GLY A 101 9.11 -1.78 9.50
C GLY A 101 7.69 -1.23 9.53
N ASN A 102 7.48 -0.29 10.43
CA ASN A 102 6.25 0.47 10.48
C ASN A 102 6.43 1.73 9.64
N ILE A 103 5.60 1.89 8.62
CA ILE A 103 5.67 3.05 7.72
C ILE A 103 5.52 4.38 8.47
N MET A 104 4.79 4.39 9.60
CA MET A 104 4.60 5.59 10.40
C MET A 104 5.89 6.09 11.07
N ASP A 105 6.87 5.19 11.27
CA ASP A 105 8.19 5.51 11.84
C ASP A 105 9.30 5.50 10.79
N TYR A 106 8.95 5.20 9.54
CA TYR A 106 9.90 5.13 8.45
C TYR A 106 10.22 6.52 7.89
N ASN A 107 11.50 6.85 7.77
CA ASN A 107 11.92 8.14 7.20
C ASN A 107 11.97 8.06 5.67
N LEU A 108 10.86 8.40 5.02
CA LEU A 108 10.76 8.40 3.56
C LEU A 108 11.69 9.43 2.90
N ARG A 109 12.09 10.49 3.61
CA ARG A 109 12.93 11.58 3.07
C ARG A 109 14.41 11.23 2.99
N GLU A 110 14.85 10.19 3.70
CA GLU A 110 16.23 9.69 3.61
C GLU A 110 16.44 8.76 2.40
N GLU A 111 15.36 8.38 1.74
CA GLU A 111 15.41 7.53 0.55
C GLU A 111 15.47 8.37 -0.73
N GLU A 112 16.04 7.79 -1.79
CA GLU A 112 15.88 8.35 -3.13
C GLU A 112 14.39 8.33 -3.53
N PRO A 113 13.89 9.35 -4.28
CA PRO A 113 12.47 9.43 -4.61
C PRO A 113 11.93 8.21 -5.35
N TRP A 114 10.69 7.87 -5.06
CA TRP A 114 10.00 6.69 -5.60
C TRP A 114 9.31 6.98 -6.93
N ASP A 115 9.40 6.03 -7.88
CA ASP A 115 8.62 6.06 -9.12
C ASP A 115 7.18 5.64 -8.90
N LEU A 116 6.99 4.69 -7.99
CA LEU A 116 5.69 4.16 -7.61
C LEU A 116 5.67 3.84 -6.11
N ILE A 117 4.65 4.34 -5.42
CA ILE A 117 4.31 3.92 -4.07
C ILE A 117 2.99 3.14 -4.14
N VAL A 118 2.88 2.05 -3.39
CA VAL A 118 1.72 1.16 -3.39
C VAL A 118 1.21 0.96 -1.97
N LEU A 119 -0.09 1.20 -1.78
CA LEU A 119 -0.85 0.79 -0.59
C LEU A 119 -2.05 -0.03 -1.05
N SER A 120 -1.98 -1.34 -0.84
CA SER A 120 -3.07 -2.25 -1.14
C SER A 120 -3.57 -2.88 0.15
N GLU A 121 -4.84 -2.65 0.49
CA GLU A 121 -5.48 -3.14 1.72
C GLU A 121 -4.78 -2.66 3.02
N THR A 122 -4.23 -1.44 3.03
CA THR A 122 -3.37 -0.97 4.12
C THR A 122 -3.90 0.29 4.80
N VAL A 123 -4.42 1.27 4.04
CA VAL A 123 -4.71 2.62 4.58
C VAL A 123 -5.75 2.61 5.69
N TYR A 124 -6.75 1.75 5.62
CA TYR A 124 -7.79 1.67 6.66
C TYR A 124 -7.24 1.08 7.98
N PHE A 125 -6.23 0.20 7.93
CA PHE A 125 -5.53 -0.24 9.14
C PHE A 125 -4.73 0.88 9.77
N LEU A 126 -4.08 1.71 8.95
CA LEU A 126 -3.42 2.92 9.46
C LEU A 126 -4.43 3.85 10.12
N GLY A 127 -5.59 4.09 9.49
CA GLY A 127 -6.65 4.91 10.05
C GLY A 127 -7.34 4.32 11.28
N TRP A 128 -7.26 3.01 11.49
CA TRP A 128 -7.73 2.35 12.71
C TRP A 128 -6.75 2.50 13.87
N LEU A 129 -5.46 2.45 13.57
CA LEU A 129 -4.40 2.43 14.58
C LEU A 129 -3.93 3.84 14.98
N TYR A 130 -3.89 4.76 14.03
CA TYR A 130 -3.32 6.09 14.20
C TYR A 130 -4.38 7.19 14.06
N SER A 131 -4.06 8.38 14.55
CA SER A 131 -4.96 9.52 14.38
C SER A 131 -5.09 9.91 12.89
N PHE A 132 -6.22 10.56 12.56
CA PHE A 132 -6.41 11.10 11.21
C PHE A 132 -5.30 12.09 10.83
N PHE A 133 -4.78 12.86 11.81
CA PHE A 133 -3.66 13.76 11.58
C PHE A 133 -2.39 13.00 11.17
N ASP A 134 -2.06 11.90 11.86
CA ASP A 134 -0.86 11.11 11.55
C ASP A 134 -0.94 10.50 10.14
N VAL A 135 -2.11 9.98 9.75
CA VAL A 135 -2.31 9.42 8.41
C VAL A 135 -2.25 10.52 7.34
N SER A 136 -2.77 11.72 7.64
CA SER A 136 -2.67 12.88 6.75
C SER A 136 -1.23 13.34 6.58
N TRP A 137 -0.46 13.34 7.67
CA TRP A 137 0.97 13.64 7.64
C TRP A 137 1.74 12.63 6.80
N LEU A 138 1.48 11.33 6.98
CA LEU A 138 2.07 10.28 6.15
C LEU A 138 1.77 10.50 4.66
N ALA A 139 0.53 10.87 4.31
CA ALA A 139 0.18 11.14 2.92
C ALA A 139 1.02 12.29 2.33
N ALA A 140 1.30 13.34 3.11
CA ALA A 140 2.18 14.44 2.72
C ALA A 140 3.64 13.98 2.56
N GLU A 141 4.18 13.19 3.50
CA GLU A 141 5.52 12.61 3.40
C GLU A 141 5.67 11.70 2.17
N MET A 142 4.63 10.92 1.85
CA MET A 142 4.62 10.09 0.65
C MET A 142 4.60 10.94 -0.63
N PHE A 143 3.85 12.03 -0.64
CA PHE A 143 3.84 12.97 -1.76
C PHE A 143 5.24 13.56 -1.97
N ASP A 144 5.89 14.02 -0.91
CA ASP A 144 7.25 14.58 -0.97
C ASP A 144 8.25 13.54 -1.50
N ALA A 145 8.17 12.29 -1.01
CA ALA A 145 9.05 11.19 -1.39
C ALA A 145 8.77 10.62 -2.79
N THR A 146 7.64 10.95 -3.40
CA THR A 146 7.35 10.58 -4.79
C THR A 146 8.08 11.53 -5.74
N ARG A 147 8.77 11.00 -6.74
CA ARG A 147 9.43 11.84 -7.76
C ARG A 147 8.41 12.62 -8.60
N PRO A 148 8.82 13.72 -9.22
CA PRO A 148 7.99 14.34 -10.26
C PRO A 148 7.56 13.30 -11.30
N ASP A 149 6.30 13.33 -11.70
CA ASP A 149 5.68 12.33 -12.57
C ASP A 149 5.50 10.93 -11.96
N GLY A 150 5.99 10.70 -10.73
CA GLY A 150 5.81 9.45 -10.02
C GLY A 150 4.35 9.17 -9.66
N GLN A 151 4.06 7.95 -9.29
CA GLN A 151 2.71 7.45 -9.11
C GLN A 151 2.47 6.90 -7.70
N LEU A 152 1.21 6.94 -7.29
CA LEU A 152 0.69 6.24 -6.13
C LEU A 152 -0.45 5.32 -6.56
N LEU A 153 -0.36 4.04 -6.25
CA LEU A 153 -1.44 3.07 -6.42
C LEU A 153 -2.07 2.78 -5.05
N LEU A 154 -3.35 3.10 -4.93
CA LEU A 154 -4.14 2.87 -3.73
C LEU A 154 -5.27 1.91 -4.04
N ALA A 155 -5.42 0.85 -3.25
CA ALA A 155 -6.53 -0.10 -3.38
C ALA A 155 -7.04 -0.51 -2.00
N ASN A 156 -8.34 -0.41 -1.81
CA ASN A 156 -8.96 -0.79 -0.55
C ASN A 156 -10.33 -1.41 -0.78
N THR A 157 -10.56 -2.54 -0.11
CA THR A 157 -11.88 -3.15 -0.02
C THR A 157 -12.86 -2.21 0.66
N GLN A 158 -14.09 -2.18 0.14
CA GLN A 158 -15.19 -1.44 0.74
C GLN A 158 -16.48 -2.28 0.77
N PHE A 159 -17.30 -2.07 1.82
CA PHE A 159 -18.59 -2.69 2.01
C PHE A 159 -19.63 -1.66 2.42
N GLU A 160 -20.84 -1.76 1.88
CA GLU A 160 -21.97 -0.92 2.33
C GLU A 160 -22.42 -1.27 3.76
N THR A 161 -22.35 -2.56 4.12
CA THR A 161 -22.78 -3.07 5.43
C THR A 161 -21.68 -3.95 6.02
N GLY A 162 -21.55 -3.95 7.34
CA GLY A 162 -20.59 -4.81 8.04
C GLY A 162 -19.50 -4.02 8.75
N GLU A 163 -18.25 -4.30 8.45
CA GLU A 163 -17.08 -3.72 9.12
C GLU A 163 -17.01 -2.19 8.96
N PRO A 164 -17.08 -1.42 10.05
CA PRO A 164 -17.12 0.05 9.98
C PRO A 164 -15.91 0.67 9.26
N LEU A 165 -14.73 0.07 9.37
CA LEU A 165 -13.49 0.55 8.74
C LEU A 165 -13.56 0.49 7.22
N LEU A 166 -14.36 -0.43 6.66
CA LEU A 166 -14.45 -0.68 5.22
C LEU A 166 -15.67 -0.01 4.57
N ARG A 167 -16.33 0.90 5.29
CA ARG A 167 -17.45 1.65 4.69
C ARG A 167 -16.96 2.57 3.57
N PRO A 168 -17.69 2.66 2.45
CA PRO A 168 -17.27 3.49 1.30
C PRO A 168 -16.94 4.94 1.65
N CYS A 169 -17.69 5.54 2.59
CA CYS A 169 -17.40 6.91 3.04
C CYS A 169 -16.03 7.02 3.75
N ILE A 170 -15.65 6.01 4.55
CA ILE A 170 -14.34 5.98 5.23
C ILE A 170 -13.22 5.77 4.22
N ILE A 171 -13.36 4.77 3.36
CA ILE A 171 -12.36 4.48 2.32
C ILE A 171 -12.12 5.69 1.42
N ARG A 172 -13.17 6.37 0.99
CA ARG A 172 -13.07 7.59 0.17
C ARG A 172 -12.43 8.76 0.93
N THR A 173 -12.69 8.90 2.23
CA THR A 173 -12.04 9.93 3.04
C THR A 173 -10.52 9.74 3.05
N TYR A 174 -10.03 8.51 3.24
CA TYR A 174 -8.59 8.23 3.16
C TYR A 174 -8.04 8.39 1.74
N ARG A 175 -8.79 8.01 0.72
CA ARG A 175 -8.42 8.27 -0.68
C ARG A 175 -8.24 9.77 -0.96
N ASP A 176 -9.14 10.59 -0.45
CA ASP A 176 -9.12 12.04 -0.67
C ASP A 176 -7.95 12.76 0.02
N LEU A 177 -7.33 12.16 1.05
CA LEU A 177 -6.08 12.68 1.63
C LEU A 177 -4.99 12.86 0.57
N PHE A 178 -4.86 11.89 -0.34
CA PHE A 178 -3.84 11.94 -1.39
C PHE A 178 -4.13 13.05 -2.42
N LEU A 179 -5.39 13.33 -2.72
CA LEU A 179 -5.77 14.51 -3.52
C LEU A 179 -5.40 15.81 -2.79
N ASN A 180 -5.71 15.88 -1.50
CA ASN A 180 -5.50 17.09 -0.68
C ASN A 180 -4.01 17.44 -0.52
N VAL A 181 -3.11 16.46 -0.54
CA VAL A 181 -1.66 16.72 -0.47
C VAL A 181 -1.03 17.05 -1.82
N GLY A 182 -1.77 16.95 -2.93
CA GLY A 182 -1.33 17.42 -4.24
C GLY A 182 -1.20 16.36 -5.33
N TYR A 183 -1.50 15.10 -5.07
CA TYR A 183 -1.60 14.12 -6.14
C TYR A 183 -2.80 14.42 -7.04
N GLU A 184 -2.67 14.14 -8.31
CA GLU A 184 -3.74 14.19 -9.31
C GLU A 184 -4.29 12.79 -9.55
N LEU A 185 -5.61 12.62 -9.55
CA LEU A 185 -6.24 11.34 -9.87
C LEU A 185 -6.11 11.06 -11.36
N ASN A 186 -5.35 10.04 -11.71
CA ASN A 186 -5.17 9.60 -13.09
C ASN A 186 -6.28 8.62 -13.52
N THR A 187 -6.54 7.61 -12.71
CA THR A 187 -7.57 6.60 -13.01
C THR A 187 -8.16 6.09 -11.71
N GLU A 188 -9.49 5.91 -11.69
CA GLU A 188 -10.19 5.27 -10.58
C GLU A 188 -11.15 4.21 -11.11
N ARG A 189 -11.23 3.07 -10.44
CA ARG A 189 -12.12 1.97 -10.79
C ARG A 189 -12.65 1.30 -9.53
N ILE A 190 -13.85 0.75 -9.63
CA ILE A 190 -14.41 -0.15 -8.63
C ILE A 190 -14.41 -1.56 -9.23
N LEU A 191 -13.79 -2.49 -8.52
CA LEU A 191 -13.78 -3.90 -8.86
C LEU A 191 -14.80 -4.62 -7.96
N PRO A 192 -15.97 -5.03 -8.48
CA PRO A 192 -16.92 -5.83 -7.73
C PRO A 192 -16.45 -7.28 -7.65
N GLY A 193 -16.74 -7.94 -6.55
CA GLY A 193 -16.40 -9.34 -6.35
C GLY A 193 -17.20 -10.05 -5.28
N VAL A 194 -16.93 -11.32 -5.14
CA VAL A 194 -17.49 -12.17 -4.09
C VAL A 194 -16.36 -12.98 -3.46
N LYS A 195 -16.22 -12.89 -2.14
CA LYS A 195 -15.28 -13.72 -1.37
C LYS A 195 -16.04 -14.39 -0.23
N HIS A 196 -15.94 -15.72 -0.12
CA HIS A 196 -16.70 -16.52 0.86
C HIS A 196 -18.22 -16.29 0.86
N GLY A 197 -18.80 -16.04 -0.33
CA GLY A 197 -20.23 -15.75 -0.46
C GLY A 197 -20.64 -14.32 -0.04
N VAL A 198 -19.69 -13.49 0.34
CA VAL A 198 -19.92 -12.07 0.68
C VAL A 198 -19.57 -11.21 -0.54
N SER A 199 -20.53 -10.39 -0.97
CA SER A 199 -20.31 -9.38 -2.00
C SER A 199 -19.43 -8.26 -1.42
N LEU A 200 -18.42 -7.86 -2.19
CA LEU A 200 -17.49 -6.79 -1.84
C LEU A 200 -17.13 -5.98 -3.07
N GLU A 201 -16.56 -4.84 -2.84
CA GLU A 201 -15.97 -3.98 -3.88
C GLU A 201 -14.56 -3.57 -3.47
N VAL A 202 -13.68 -3.38 -4.44
CA VAL A 202 -12.39 -2.75 -4.19
C VAL A 202 -12.34 -1.43 -4.94
N LEU A 203 -12.17 -0.33 -4.21
CA LEU A 203 -11.86 0.96 -4.78
C LEU A 203 -10.38 0.99 -5.12
N MET A 204 -10.06 1.12 -6.39
CA MET A 204 -8.69 1.16 -6.93
C MET A 204 -8.45 2.53 -7.56
N SER A 205 -7.45 3.25 -7.07
CA SER A 205 -7.12 4.60 -7.52
C SER A 205 -5.63 4.68 -7.87
N LEU A 206 -5.33 5.11 -9.08
CA LEU A 206 -3.99 5.45 -9.52
C LEU A 206 -3.87 6.97 -9.56
N PHE A 207 -2.90 7.48 -8.83
CA PHE A 207 -2.59 8.90 -8.77
C PHE A 207 -1.25 9.19 -9.42
N ARG A 208 -1.03 10.46 -9.77
CA ARG A 208 0.23 10.97 -10.30
C ARG A 208 0.62 12.25 -9.56
N LYS A 209 1.89 12.39 -9.25
CA LYS A 209 2.47 13.68 -8.86
C LYS A 209 2.78 14.47 -10.12
N GLY A 210 2.34 15.72 -10.21
CA GLY A 210 2.62 16.58 -11.36
C GLY A 210 4.12 16.65 -11.70
N ALA A 211 4.43 16.94 -12.95
CA ALA A 211 5.81 17.19 -13.37
C ALA A 211 6.40 18.39 -12.62
N ALA A 212 7.70 18.37 -12.34
CA ALA A 212 8.37 19.55 -11.79
C ALA A 212 8.16 20.74 -12.72
N THR A 213 7.57 21.83 -12.20
CA THR A 213 7.52 23.08 -12.95
C THR A 213 8.95 23.55 -13.17
N PRO A 214 9.38 23.86 -14.42
CA PRO A 214 10.70 24.44 -14.63
C PRO A 214 10.82 25.69 -13.76
N GLU A 215 11.85 25.78 -12.92
CA GLU A 215 12.15 27.01 -12.19
C GLU A 215 12.22 28.13 -13.23
N ALA A 216 11.38 29.15 -13.07
CA ALA A 216 11.49 30.36 -13.85
C ALA A 216 12.87 30.96 -13.52
N THR A 217 13.81 30.80 -14.44
CA THR A 217 15.11 31.47 -14.37
C THR A 217 14.85 32.96 -14.39
N SER A 218 14.95 33.59 -13.23
CA SER A 218 14.95 35.03 -13.00
C SER A 218 16.32 35.61 -13.29
#